data_aeccf667199fbaa23fc03963dcd6e7bf
#
_entry.id   aeccf667199fbaa23fc03963dcd6e7bf
#
_cell.length_a   1.000
_cell.length_b   1.000
_cell.length_c   1.000
_cell.angle_alpha   90.00
_cell.angle_beta   90.00
_cell.angle_gamma   90.00
#
_symmetry.space_group_name_H-M   'P 1'
#
loop_
_entity.id
_entity.type
_entity.pdbx_description
1 polymer ?
#
loop_
_entity_poly.entity_id
_entity_poly.type
_entity_poly.pdbx_seq_one_letter_code
_entity_poly.pdbx_strand_id
1 'polypeptide(L)'
;MYTVASMSNTAGHGLPFVDASEVGMSADRLARIEGRFKTYVDESFLSGWALTVAREGKIALSASYGLADRENNKPISDDTIYRIFSMTKPITAVAAMMLWEEGKFELHDHVSKFIPEFADSKVFLGGTFLKPTLGPQTSAMEMWHLFTHTAGLTYGFMYSHPVDELYRRAGMEWGFPRELDLAGVCSLLAQQPLLFQPGSEWNYSTSIDVLGRVVEVISGQRLGDFLHDRIFAPLGMSDTAFYCPEEKADRLSALYLAHPKTRLARRGDAADRGTNKLPAADGGGGGLVSTMPDYVRFAEMLRRGGEFNGVRLLSSRTVQYMASNHLPGNVDLTEYGRPLHAETDYDGVGFGLGMSVTLDPVATKTAGSVGDFGWGGAASTWFMVDPVEDITLTFMTQLMPSGTHPFRSQLKQLVHQALID
;
A
#
# COMPACT_ATOMS: atom_id res chain seq x y z
N MET A 1 -10.55 14.55 -27.70
CA MET A 1 -9.09 14.31 -27.67
C MET A 1 -8.61 14.86 -26.33
N TYR A 2 -8.16 14.00 -25.43
CA TYR A 2 -7.65 14.42 -24.13
C TYR A 2 -6.26 15.03 -24.31
N THR A 3 -5.96 16.09 -23.58
CA THR A 3 -4.61 16.64 -23.48
C THR A 3 -3.97 16.14 -22.18
N VAL A 4 -2.68 15.83 -22.22
CA VAL A 4 -1.92 15.67 -20.99
C VAL A 4 -1.95 17.00 -20.27
N ALA A 5 -2.51 17.04 -19.07
CA ALA A 5 -2.49 18.23 -18.25
C ALA A 5 -1.23 18.19 -17.38
N SER A 6 -0.39 19.23 -17.45
CA SER A 6 0.56 19.49 -16.38
C SER A 6 -0.25 19.80 -15.14
N MET A 7 -0.08 19.04 -14.08
CA MET A 7 -0.69 19.33 -12.79
C MET A 7 -0.11 20.67 -12.30
N SER A 8 -0.96 21.53 -11.77
CA SER A 8 -0.62 22.93 -11.58
C SER A 8 0.58 23.12 -10.64
N ASN A 9 1.38 24.13 -10.95
CA ASN A 9 2.54 24.60 -10.18
C ASN A 9 2.13 25.23 -8.84
N THR A 10 1.09 24.72 -8.17
CA THR A 10 0.57 25.29 -6.93
C THR A 10 0.97 24.48 -5.71
N ALA A 11 1.01 25.15 -4.60
CA ALA A 11 1.42 24.74 -3.25
C ALA A 11 0.84 23.42 -2.71
N GLY A 12 0.11 22.63 -3.52
CA GLY A 12 -0.59 21.42 -3.11
C GLY A 12 0.34 20.30 -2.63
N HIS A 13 1.44 20.04 -3.33
CA HIS A 13 2.34 18.92 -3.03
C HIS A 13 3.32 19.20 -1.88
N GLY A 14 3.50 20.44 -1.49
CA GLY A 14 4.49 20.84 -0.48
C GLY A 14 5.95 20.76 -0.97
N LEU A 15 6.17 20.55 -2.27
CA LEU A 15 7.46 20.51 -2.94
C LEU A 15 7.53 21.54 -4.06
N PRO A 16 8.72 22.14 -4.34
CA PRO A 16 8.91 23.00 -5.48
C PRO A 16 8.92 22.21 -6.78
N PHE A 17 8.36 22.81 -7.83
CA PHE A 17 8.51 22.34 -9.21
C PHE A 17 9.77 22.96 -9.81
N VAL A 18 10.52 22.16 -10.56
CA VAL A 18 11.76 22.57 -11.24
C VAL A 18 11.83 21.98 -12.65
N ASP A 19 12.70 22.54 -13.47
CA ASP A 19 13.06 21.86 -14.71
C ASP A 19 13.80 20.55 -14.38
N ALA A 20 13.48 19.47 -15.10
CA ALA A 20 14.03 18.16 -14.82
C ALA A 20 15.57 18.15 -14.83
N SER A 21 16.20 18.99 -15.66
CA SER A 21 17.65 19.15 -15.73
C SER A 21 18.28 19.71 -14.44
N GLU A 22 17.53 20.43 -13.62
CA GLU A 22 18.02 20.95 -12.32
C GLU A 22 18.24 19.86 -11.28
N VAL A 23 17.67 18.69 -11.53
CA VAL A 23 17.81 17.50 -10.68
C VAL A 23 18.38 16.30 -11.44
N GLY A 24 19.21 16.55 -12.46
CA GLY A 24 19.92 15.52 -13.20
C GLY A 24 19.00 14.56 -13.97
N MET A 25 17.82 15.03 -14.41
CA MET A 25 16.90 14.24 -15.22
C MET A 25 16.64 14.87 -16.59
N SER A 26 16.38 14.05 -17.60
CA SER A 26 16.03 14.49 -18.95
C SER A 26 14.50 14.65 -19.10
N ALA A 27 14.04 15.87 -19.38
CA ALA A 27 12.64 16.14 -19.67
C ALA A 27 12.10 15.32 -20.85
N ASP A 28 12.88 15.20 -21.95
CA ASP A 28 12.52 14.41 -23.12
C ASP A 28 12.35 12.92 -22.81
N ARG A 29 13.15 12.40 -21.88
CA ARG A 29 13.04 11.01 -21.44
C ARG A 29 11.89 10.82 -20.46
N LEU A 30 11.62 11.76 -19.58
CA LEU A 30 10.43 11.75 -18.72
C LEU A 30 9.14 11.80 -19.54
N ALA A 31 9.10 12.57 -20.65
CA ALA A 31 7.95 12.62 -21.54
C ALA A 31 7.58 11.26 -22.17
N ARG A 32 8.49 10.29 -22.19
CA ARG A 32 8.19 8.92 -22.61
C ARG A 32 7.17 8.23 -21.69
N ILE A 33 7.12 8.61 -20.42
CA ILE A 33 6.11 8.12 -19.46
C ILE A 33 4.73 8.53 -19.95
N GLU A 34 4.55 9.82 -20.27
CA GLU A 34 3.28 10.36 -20.79
C GLU A 34 2.89 9.66 -22.09
N GLY A 35 3.81 9.55 -23.04
CA GLY A 35 3.59 8.86 -24.32
C GLY A 35 3.13 7.42 -24.12
N ARG A 36 3.78 6.67 -23.21
CA ARG A 36 3.44 5.27 -22.93
C ARG A 36 2.10 5.13 -22.20
N PHE A 37 1.88 5.92 -21.14
CA PHE A 37 0.68 5.79 -20.31
C PHE A 37 -0.58 6.38 -20.95
N LYS A 38 -0.41 7.32 -21.87
CA LYS A 38 -1.49 7.80 -22.73
C LYS A 38 -2.15 6.66 -23.53
N THR A 39 -1.37 5.73 -24.05
CA THR A 39 -1.91 4.60 -24.83
C THR A 39 -2.85 3.72 -24.01
N TYR A 40 -2.62 3.57 -22.71
CA TYR A 40 -3.52 2.80 -21.85
C TYR A 40 -4.93 3.41 -21.73
N VAL A 41 -5.02 4.73 -21.77
CA VAL A 41 -6.32 5.43 -21.74
C VAL A 41 -6.97 5.42 -23.12
N ASP A 42 -6.20 5.74 -24.18
CA ASP A 42 -6.69 5.78 -25.56
C ASP A 42 -7.22 4.40 -26.01
N GLU A 43 -6.61 3.31 -25.53
CA GLU A 43 -7.03 1.93 -25.79
C GLU A 43 -8.07 1.42 -24.78
N SER A 44 -8.56 2.27 -23.87
CA SER A 44 -9.57 1.96 -22.86
C SER A 44 -9.15 0.90 -21.80
N PHE A 45 -7.88 0.69 -21.60
CA PHE A 45 -7.35 -0.12 -20.48
C PHE A 45 -7.40 0.62 -19.14
N LEU A 46 -7.33 1.96 -19.17
CA LEU A 46 -7.53 2.83 -18.01
C LEU A 46 -8.61 3.87 -18.33
N SER A 47 -9.29 4.36 -17.30
CA SER A 47 -10.09 5.59 -17.39
C SER A 47 -9.20 6.83 -17.39
N GLY A 48 -8.19 6.82 -16.52
CA GLY A 48 -7.21 7.88 -16.40
C GLY A 48 -6.15 7.53 -15.36
N TRP A 49 -5.11 8.35 -15.30
CA TRP A 49 -3.99 8.23 -14.38
C TRP A 49 -3.43 9.60 -13.99
N ALA A 50 -2.80 9.66 -12.82
CA ALA A 50 -1.97 10.77 -12.37
C ALA A 50 -0.63 10.24 -11.87
N LEU A 51 0.45 11.00 -12.07
CA LEU A 51 1.81 10.63 -11.70
C LEU A 51 2.56 11.85 -11.19
N THR A 52 3.36 11.67 -10.14
CA THR A 52 4.37 12.62 -9.69
C THR A 52 5.71 11.92 -9.53
N VAL A 53 6.75 12.47 -10.11
CA VAL A 53 8.16 12.08 -9.94
C VAL A 53 8.88 13.26 -9.33
N ALA A 54 9.49 13.05 -8.17
CA ALA A 54 10.36 14.04 -7.55
C ALA A 54 11.75 13.44 -7.34
N ARG A 55 12.77 14.26 -7.46
CA ARG A 55 14.17 13.95 -7.14
C ARG A 55 14.73 15.06 -6.27
N GLU A 56 15.54 14.71 -5.27
CA GLU A 56 16.14 15.67 -4.32
C GLU A 56 15.09 16.57 -3.62
N GLY A 57 13.85 16.08 -3.47
CA GLY A 57 12.75 16.86 -2.89
C GLY A 57 12.19 17.94 -3.77
N LYS A 58 12.36 17.84 -5.08
CA LYS A 58 11.83 18.76 -6.10
C LYS A 58 11.09 17.96 -7.16
N ILE A 59 9.93 18.46 -7.60
CA ILE A 59 9.11 17.77 -8.61
C ILE A 59 9.68 18.05 -10.00
N ALA A 60 10.18 16.98 -10.65
CA ALA A 60 10.67 17.01 -12.03
C ALA A 60 9.56 16.72 -13.06
N LEU A 61 8.52 15.96 -12.65
CA LEU A 61 7.34 15.67 -13.48
C LEU A 61 6.11 15.52 -12.59
N SER A 62 5.04 16.24 -12.93
CA SER A 62 3.69 15.96 -12.43
C SER A 62 2.72 16.05 -13.59
N ALA A 63 2.05 14.94 -13.90
CA ALA A 63 1.21 14.82 -15.07
C ALA A 63 -0.01 13.95 -14.80
N SER A 64 -1.08 14.20 -15.54
CA SER A 64 -2.28 13.37 -15.55
C SER A 64 -2.86 13.27 -16.95
N TYR A 65 -3.58 12.17 -17.23
CA TYR A 65 -4.27 11.98 -18.50
C TYR A 65 -5.52 11.15 -18.32
N GLY A 66 -6.58 11.50 -19.05
CA GLY A 66 -7.86 10.81 -19.02
C GLY A 66 -8.81 11.37 -17.96
N LEU A 67 -9.69 10.49 -17.47
CA LEU A 67 -10.82 10.89 -16.62
C LEU A 67 -10.81 10.16 -15.28
N ALA A 68 -11.16 10.88 -14.23
CA ALA A 68 -11.45 10.32 -12.91
C ALA A 68 -12.75 9.50 -12.91
N ASP A 69 -13.72 9.91 -13.72
CA ASP A 69 -14.97 9.20 -13.97
C ASP A 69 -15.33 9.33 -15.46
N ARG A 70 -15.14 8.24 -16.20
CA ARG A 70 -15.34 8.24 -17.66
C ARG A 70 -16.81 8.36 -18.05
N GLU A 71 -17.69 7.71 -17.32
CA GLU A 71 -19.13 7.66 -17.60
C GLU A 71 -19.79 9.04 -17.36
N ASN A 72 -19.23 9.84 -16.44
CA ASN A 72 -19.67 11.19 -16.15
C ASN A 72 -18.79 12.28 -16.78
N ASN A 73 -17.84 11.89 -17.64
CA ASN A 73 -16.89 12.79 -18.31
C ASN A 73 -16.14 13.72 -17.33
N LYS A 74 -15.79 13.22 -16.16
CA LYS A 74 -15.16 13.98 -15.09
C LYS A 74 -13.63 13.93 -15.23
N PRO A 75 -12.95 15.06 -15.39
CA PRO A 75 -11.49 15.09 -15.52
C PRO A 75 -10.80 14.74 -14.21
N ILE A 76 -9.54 14.28 -14.32
CA ILE A 76 -8.63 14.23 -13.18
C ILE A 76 -8.19 15.64 -12.82
N SER A 77 -8.14 15.95 -11.52
CA SER A 77 -7.63 17.18 -10.94
C SER A 77 -6.63 16.86 -9.83
N ASP A 78 -5.88 17.85 -9.37
CA ASP A 78 -4.88 17.70 -8.31
C ASP A 78 -5.51 17.19 -7.00
N ASP A 79 -6.77 17.55 -6.76
CA ASP A 79 -7.56 17.17 -5.59
C ASP A 79 -8.45 15.93 -5.80
N THR A 80 -8.28 15.20 -6.91
CA THR A 80 -8.96 13.91 -7.12
C THR A 80 -8.62 12.94 -6.00
N ILE A 81 -9.66 12.38 -5.37
CA ILE A 81 -9.53 11.40 -4.29
C ILE A 81 -9.54 9.99 -4.89
N TYR A 82 -8.58 9.18 -4.49
CA TYR A 82 -8.41 7.79 -4.94
C TYR A 82 -8.53 6.83 -3.76
N ARG A 83 -9.11 5.66 -3.99
CA ARG A 83 -8.99 4.53 -3.06
C ARG A 83 -7.58 3.98 -3.20
N ILE A 84 -6.77 4.14 -2.16
CA ILE A 84 -5.35 3.73 -2.21
C ILE A 84 -5.13 2.28 -1.80
N PHE A 85 -6.18 1.61 -1.28
CA PHE A 85 -6.10 0.21 -0.87
C PHE A 85 -4.82 -0.09 -0.08
N SER A 86 -4.02 -1.06 -0.51
CA SER A 86 -2.87 -1.53 0.23
C SER A 86 -1.73 -0.52 0.40
N MET A 87 -1.75 0.62 -0.29
CA MET A 87 -0.89 1.75 0.07
C MET A 87 -1.20 2.34 1.46
N THR A 88 -2.29 1.90 2.11
CA THR A 88 -2.59 2.11 3.53
C THR A 88 -1.54 1.46 4.45
N LYS A 89 -0.99 0.30 4.07
CA LYS A 89 -0.10 -0.51 4.91
C LYS A 89 1.16 0.22 5.40
N PRO A 90 1.92 0.91 4.53
CA PRO A 90 3.07 1.69 4.98
C PRO A 90 2.70 2.78 6.00
N ILE A 91 1.52 3.40 5.85
CA ILE A 91 1.04 4.43 6.78
C ILE A 91 0.75 3.81 8.15
N THR A 92 0.04 2.67 8.20
CA THR A 92 -0.23 1.93 9.43
C THR A 92 1.07 1.43 10.08
N ALA A 93 2.04 0.97 9.27
CA ALA A 93 3.35 0.55 9.76
C ALA A 93 4.12 1.73 10.39
N VAL A 94 4.12 2.90 9.76
CA VAL A 94 4.70 4.14 10.33
C VAL A 94 4.04 4.48 11.67
N ALA A 95 2.71 4.42 11.76
CA ALA A 95 1.99 4.67 13.01
C ALA A 95 2.43 3.73 14.14
N ALA A 96 2.54 2.43 13.86
CA ALA A 96 3.03 1.47 14.83
C ALA A 96 4.50 1.72 15.20
N MET A 97 5.35 2.08 14.24
CA MET A 97 6.76 2.39 14.51
C MET A 97 6.96 3.68 15.31
N MET A 98 6.03 4.63 15.23
CA MET A 98 6.04 5.80 16.15
C MET A 98 5.84 5.34 17.62
N LEU A 99 4.92 4.40 17.85
CA LEU A 99 4.70 3.82 19.17
C LEU A 99 5.88 2.95 19.61
N TRP A 100 6.56 2.27 18.69
CA TRP A 100 7.79 1.53 18.96
C TRP A 100 8.92 2.47 19.39
N GLU A 101 9.14 3.60 18.71
CA GLU A 101 10.11 4.63 19.12
C GLU A 101 9.79 5.21 20.51
N GLU A 102 8.52 5.27 20.87
CA GLU A 102 8.07 5.69 22.19
C GLU A 102 8.24 4.60 23.27
N GLY A 103 8.79 3.43 22.93
CA GLY A 103 9.00 2.32 23.85
C GLY A 103 7.72 1.65 24.34
N LYS A 104 6.63 1.71 23.55
CA LYS A 104 5.34 1.13 23.94
C LYS A 104 5.27 -0.39 23.70
N PHE A 105 6.10 -0.92 22.83
CA PHE A 105 6.24 -2.34 22.58
C PHE A 105 7.61 -2.66 21.97
N GLU A 106 7.99 -3.94 22.02
CA GLU A 106 9.16 -4.50 21.35
C GLU A 106 8.73 -5.33 20.15
N LEU A 107 9.57 -5.42 19.11
CA LEU A 107 9.25 -6.24 17.93
C LEU A 107 9.08 -7.74 18.26
N HIS A 108 9.72 -8.22 19.31
CA HIS A 108 9.57 -9.58 19.84
C HIS A 108 8.44 -9.74 20.87
N ASP A 109 7.72 -8.69 21.21
CA ASP A 109 6.53 -8.83 22.05
C ASP A 109 5.51 -9.75 21.35
N HIS A 110 4.87 -10.63 22.13
CA HIS A 110 3.80 -11.46 21.60
C HIS A 110 2.57 -10.59 21.28
N VAL A 111 1.96 -10.79 20.13
CA VAL A 111 0.71 -10.10 19.72
C VAL A 111 -0.39 -10.30 20.78
N SER A 112 -0.41 -11.46 21.41
CA SER A 112 -1.37 -11.78 22.50
C SER A 112 -1.24 -10.89 23.75
N LYS A 113 -0.15 -10.17 23.92
CA LYS A 113 -0.01 -9.13 24.97
C LYS A 113 -1.01 -7.99 24.73
N PHE A 114 -1.34 -7.69 23.48
CA PHE A 114 -2.23 -6.60 23.07
C PHE A 114 -3.61 -7.11 22.65
N ILE A 115 -3.66 -8.28 22.03
CA ILE A 115 -4.88 -8.94 21.53
C ILE A 115 -4.86 -10.38 22.04
N PRO A 116 -5.40 -10.62 23.27
CA PRO A 116 -5.30 -11.93 23.96
C PRO A 116 -5.84 -13.11 23.14
N GLU A 117 -6.78 -12.88 22.23
CA GLU A 117 -7.41 -13.90 21.40
C GLU A 117 -6.40 -14.65 20.51
N PHE A 118 -5.24 -14.06 20.20
CA PHE A 118 -4.18 -14.71 19.42
C PHE A 118 -3.27 -15.64 20.25
N ALA A 119 -3.50 -15.77 21.58
CA ALA A 119 -2.67 -16.64 22.44
C ALA A 119 -2.77 -18.11 22.08
N ASP A 120 -3.97 -18.59 21.68
CA ASP A 120 -4.29 -19.99 21.46
C ASP A 120 -4.65 -20.31 20.00
N SER A 121 -4.11 -19.55 19.04
CA SER A 121 -4.34 -19.76 17.62
C SER A 121 -4.01 -21.19 17.22
N LYS A 122 -4.80 -21.77 16.32
CA LYS A 122 -4.53 -23.08 15.74
C LYS A 122 -3.86 -22.92 14.38
N VAL A 123 -3.05 -23.90 14.01
CA VAL A 123 -2.36 -23.92 12.72
C VAL A 123 -2.96 -25.04 11.87
N PHE A 124 -3.22 -24.75 10.61
CA PHE A 124 -3.71 -25.72 9.64
C PHE A 124 -2.59 -26.73 9.29
N LEU A 125 -2.83 -28.01 9.55
CA LEU A 125 -1.89 -29.09 9.26
C LEU A 125 -2.28 -29.90 8.03
N GLY A 126 -3.52 -29.77 7.55
CA GLY A 126 -4.02 -30.51 6.39
C GLY A 126 -5.54 -30.66 6.38
N GLY A 127 -6.04 -31.42 5.41
CA GLY A 127 -7.47 -31.63 5.23
C GLY A 127 -8.12 -30.61 4.30
N THR A 128 -9.42 -30.41 4.47
CA THR A 128 -10.23 -29.47 3.68
C THR A 128 -10.84 -28.41 4.59
N PHE A 129 -11.39 -27.34 4.01
CA PHE A 129 -12.13 -26.33 4.79
C PHE A 129 -13.35 -26.90 5.53
N LEU A 130 -13.95 -27.99 5.05
CA LEU A 130 -15.06 -28.69 5.74
C LEU A 130 -14.60 -29.56 6.90
N LYS A 131 -13.38 -30.10 6.81
CA LYS A 131 -12.79 -30.97 7.83
C LYS A 131 -11.29 -30.68 7.93
N PRO A 132 -10.90 -29.51 8.51
CA PRO A 132 -9.51 -29.16 8.69
C PRO A 132 -8.88 -30.02 9.79
N THR A 133 -7.64 -30.46 9.58
CA THR A 133 -6.79 -30.98 10.64
C THR A 133 -6.01 -29.81 11.20
N LEU A 134 -6.16 -29.54 12.48
CA LEU A 134 -5.53 -28.41 13.17
C LEU A 134 -4.57 -28.90 14.24
N GLY A 135 -3.47 -28.18 14.40
CA GLY A 135 -2.50 -28.37 15.47
C GLY A 135 -2.33 -27.13 16.34
N PRO A 136 -1.54 -27.25 17.42
CA PRO A 136 -1.22 -26.08 18.24
C PRO A 136 -0.27 -25.13 17.50
N GLN A 137 -0.34 -23.87 17.86
CA GLN A 137 0.71 -22.91 17.57
C GLN A 137 1.93 -23.28 18.45
N THR A 138 3.09 -23.49 17.84
CA THR A 138 4.35 -23.84 18.53
C THR A 138 5.33 -22.68 18.62
N SER A 139 5.17 -21.66 17.74
CA SER A 139 5.89 -20.40 17.78
C SER A 139 4.91 -19.29 18.09
N ALA A 140 5.21 -18.42 19.06
CA ALA A 140 4.35 -17.28 19.36
C ALA A 140 4.25 -16.33 18.15
N MET A 141 3.08 -15.75 17.93
CA MET A 141 2.93 -14.65 16.98
C MET A 141 3.52 -13.40 17.62
N GLU A 142 4.62 -12.90 17.08
CA GLU A 142 5.32 -11.70 17.55
C GLU A 142 4.94 -10.48 16.70
N MET A 143 5.18 -9.28 17.23
CA MET A 143 4.84 -8.02 16.57
C MET A 143 5.48 -7.89 15.19
N TRP A 144 6.76 -8.26 15.03
CA TRP A 144 7.45 -8.17 13.74
C TRP A 144 6.79 -9.05 12.64
N HIS A 145 6.15 -10.17 13.04
CA HIS A 145 5.41 -11.02 12.09
C HIS A 145 4.23 -10.29 11.43
N LEU A 146 3.60 -9.35 12.16
CA LEU A 146 2.51 -8.54 11.59
C LEU A 146 3.03 -7.58 10.52
N PHE A 147 4.14 -6.91 10.79
CA PHE A 147 4.77 -5.99 9.83
C PHE A 147 5.23 -6.69 8.56
N THR A 148 5.72 -7.92 8.68
CA THR A 148 6.39 -8.65 7.61
C THR A 148 5.51 -9.67 6.89
N HIS A 149 4.21 -9.77 7.21
CA HIS A 149 3.31 -10.79 6.68
C HIS A 149 3.76 -12.24 6.92
N THR A 150 4.47 -12.49 8.01
CA THR A 150 4.93 -13.83 8.42
C THR A 150 4.14 -14.40 9.60
N ALA A 151 3.00 -13.79 9.96
CA ALA A 151 2.16 -14.19 11.08
C ALA A 151 1.32 -15.47 10.84
N GLY A 152 1.27 -15.99 9.61
CA GLY A 152 0.41 -17.14 9.25
C GLY A 152 -1.03 -16.75 8.91
N LEU A 153 -1.34 -15.47 8.84
CA LEU A 153 -2.64 -14.95 8.39
C LEU A 153 -2.75 -14.97 6.85
N THR A 154 -3.97 -14.79 6.33
CA THR A 154 -4.22 -14.73 4.87
C THR A 154 -5.29 -13.70 4.51
N TYR A 155 -5.71 -13.69 3.25
CA TYR A 155 -6.90 -13.02 2.73
C TYR A 155 -7.86 -14.01 2.09
N GLY A 156 -9.17 -13.81 2.26
CA GLY A 156 -10.19 -14.64 1.64
C GLY A 156 -10.15 -14.64 0.10
N PHE A 157 -9.72 -13.54 -0.52
CA PHE A 157 -9.62 -13.40 -1.98
C PHE A 157 -8.42 -14.11 -2.64
N MET A 158 -7.55 -14.77 -1.88
CA MET A 158 -6.43 -15.53 -2.46
C MET A 158 -6.87 -16.79 -3.21
N TYR A 159 -7.97 -17.43 -2.80
CA TYR A 159 -8.53 -18.63 -3.44
C TYR A 159 -7.55 -19.78 -3.66
N SER A 160 -6.53 -19.91 -2.84
CA SER A 160 -5.42 -20.85 -3.02
C SER A 160 -5.27 -21.89 -1.92
N HIS A 161 -5.91 -21.65 -0.77
CA HIS A 161 -5.77 -22.49 0.42
C HIS A 161 -7.12 -22.70 1.12
N PRO A 162 -7.36 -23.88 1.79
CA PRO A 162 -8.57 -24.14 2.57
C PRO A 162 -8.89 -23.07 3.62
N VAL A 163 -7.88 -22.44 4.22
CA VAL A 163 -8.06 -21.34 5.19
C VAL A 163 -8.64 -20.11 4.54
N ASP A 164 -8.31 -19.80 3.27
CA ASP A 164 -8.91 -18.68 2.54
C ASP A 164 -10.44 -18.85 2.42
N GLU A 165 -10.90 -20.09 2.24
CA GLU A 165 -12.33 -20.41 2.22
C GLU A 165 -12.97 -20.22 3.59
N LEU A 166 -12.26 -20.51 4.69
CA LEU A 166 -12.78 -20.24 6.04
C LEU A 166 -12.95 -18.72 6.26
N TYR A 167 -12.00 -17.91 5.77
CA TYR A 167 -12.13 -16.44 5.80
C TYR A 167 -13.37 -15.97 5.01
N ARG A 168 -13.58 -16.49 3.79
CA ARG A 168 -14.78 -16.16 2.98
C ARG A 168 -16.07 -16.52 3.70
N ARG A 169 -16.14 -17.71 4.32
CA ARG A 169 -17.29 -18.15 5.11
C ARG A 169 -17.55 -17.31 6.34
N ALA A 170 -16.50 -16.71 6.89
CA ALA A 170 -16.61 -15.73 7.97
C ALA A 170 -16.93 -14.30 7.47
N GLY A 171 -17.24 -14.12 6.16
CA GLY A 171 -17.57 -12.82 5.58
C GLY A 171 -16.38 -11.95 5.23
N MET A 172 -15.17 -12.52 5.22
CA MET A 172 -13.90 -11.79 4.99
C MET A 172 -13.31 -12.09 3.61
N GLU A 173 -14.09 -11.97 2.54
CA GLU A 173 -13.59 -12.18 1.17
C GLU A 173 -12.73 -11.01 0.69
N TRP A 174 -13.32 -9.82 0.60
CA TRP A 174 -12.68 -8.59 0.11
C TRP A 174 -12.58 -7.49 1.17
N GLY A 175 -12.84 -7.78 2.41
CA GLY A 175 -12.83 -6.86 3.55
C GLY A 175 -13.49 -7.54 4.73
N PHE A 176 -13.97 -6.76 5.66
CA PHE A 176 -14.54 -7.23 6.92
C PHE A 176 -16.05 -7.09 6.96
N PRO A 177 -16.77 -7.86 7.79
CA PRO A 177 -18.17 -7.62 8.08
C PRO A 177 -18.38 -6.17 8.53
N ARG A 178 -19.35 -5.50 7.93
CA ARG A 178 -19.53 -4.04 8.07
C ARG A 178 -19.95 -3.58 9.47
N GLU A 179 -20.51 -4.48 10.24
CA GLU A 179 -20.99 -4.25 11.61
C GLU A 179 -19.89 -4.38 12.66
N LEU A 180 -18.76 -4.98 12.33
CA LEU A 180 -17.67 -5.18 13.25
C LEU A 180 -16.73 -3.97 13.27
N ASP A 181 -16.34 -3.56 14.47
CA ASP A 181 -15.18 -2.70 14.68
C ASP A 181 -13.88 -3.51 14.54
N LEU A 182 -12.74 -2.85 14.62
CA LEU A 182 -11.45 -3.52 14.42
C LEU A 182 -11.14 -4.56 15.52
N ALA A 183 -11.70 -4.39 16.73
CA ALA A 183 -11.61 -5.40 17.78
C ALA A 183 -12.40 -6.66 17.41
N GLY A 184 -13.65 -6.51 16.95
CA GLY A 184 -14.47 -7.63 16.48
C GLY A 184 -13.85 -8.33 15.27
N VAL A 185 -13.23 -7.59 14.35
CA VAL A 185 -12.48 -8.15 13.23
C VAL A 185 -11.32 -9.01 13.71
N CYS A 186 -10.51 -8.53 14.67
CA CYS A 186 -9.39 -9.31 15.22
C CYS A 186 -9.87 -10.56 15.95
N SER A 187 -10.96 -10.45 16.72
CA SER A 187 -11.58 -11.62 17.37
C SER A 187 -12.05 -12.67 16.34
N LEU A 188 -12.61 -12.23 15.21
CA LEU A 188 -13.01 -13.12 14.12
C LEU A 188 -11.82 -13.77 13.41
N LEU A 189 -10.73 -13.01 13.18
CA LEU A 189 -9.48 -13.51 12.61
C LEU A 189 -8.83 -14.55 13.53
N ALA A 190 -8.79 -14.31 14.84
CA ALA A 190 -8.21 -15.22 15.82
C ALA A 190 -8.95 -16.58 15.93
N GLN A 191 -10.21 -16.65 15.51
CA GLN A 191 -10.98 -17.89 15.42
C GLN A 191 -10.61 -18.73 14.20
N GLN A 192 -9.94 -18.15 13.20
CA GLN A 192 -9.52 -18.86 12.01
C GLN A 192 -8.13 -19.51 12.24
N PRO A 193 -7.86 -20.70 11.66
CA PRO A 193 -6.52 -21.25 11.76
C PRO A 193 -5.50 -20.43 10.94
N LEU A 194 -4.27 -20.39 11.43
CA LEU A 194 -3.13 -19.87 10.70
C LEU A 194 -2.76 -20.82 9.57
N LEU A 195 -2.23 -20.31 8.44
CA LEU A 195 -1.75 -21.12 7.32
C LEU A 195 -0.52 -21.95 7.68
N PHE A 196 0.34 -21.39 8.52
CA PHE A 196 1.64 -21.92 8.93
C PHE A 196 2.02 -21.39 10.31
N GLN A 197 3.07 -21.93 10.89
CA GLN A 197 3.60 -21.43 12.16
C GLN A 197 4.14 -20.00 11.99
N PRO A 198 3.81 -19.06 12.89
CA PRO A 198 4.35 -17.70 12.81
C PRO A 198 5.87 -17.70 12.64
N GLY A 199 6.36 -16.91 11.70
CA GLY A 199 7.78 -16.79 11.36
C GLY A 199 8.31 -17.83 10.39
N SER A 200 7.52 -18.80 9.92
CA SER A 200 8.05 -19.88 9.06
C SER A 200 7.96 -19.60 7.55
N GLU A 201 7.03 -18.78 7.14
CA GLU A 201 6.79 -18.45 5.73
C GLU A 201 6.27 -17.01 5.61
N TRP A 202 6.35 -16.43 4.41
CA TRP A 202 5.69 -15.18 4.06
C TRP A 202 4.40 -15.45 3.28
N ASN A 203 3.31 -14.78 3.69
CA ASN A 203 2.05 -14.80 2.96
C ASN A 203 1.33 -13.47 3.12
N TYR A 204 1.06 -12.80 1.99
CA TYR A 204 0.33 -11.54 1.98
C TYR A 204 -1.03 -11.66 2.66
N SER A 205 -1.36 -10.79 3.62
CA SER A 205 -2.42 -11.09 4.59
C SER A 205 -3.00 -9.87 5.28
N THR A 206 -4.00 -10.12 6.14
CA THR A 206 -4.62 -9.15 7.05
C THR A 206 -3.73 -8.75 8.24
N SER A 207 -2.44 -9.09 8.23
CA SER A 207 -1.52 -8.81 9.35
C SER A 207 -1.46 -7.34 9.72
N ILE A 208 -1.47 -6.43 8.73
CA ILE A 208 -1.41 -4.99 9.00
C ILE A 208 -2.76 -4.44 9.54
N ASP A 209 -3.88 -5.13 9.29
CA ASP A 209 -5.15 -4.81 9.95
C ASP A 209 -5.07 -5.13 11.45
N VAL A 210 -4.48 -6.28 11.79
CA VAL A 210 -4.19 -6.67 13.19
C VAL A 210 -3.21 -5.69 13.82
N LEU A 211 -2.18 -5.25 13.08
CA LEU A 211 -1.26 -4.21 13.56
C LEU A 211 -1.99 -2.89 13.84
N GLY A 212 -2.96 -2.51 13.00
CA GLY A 212 -3.83 -1.35 13.25
C GLY A 212 -4.59 -1.47 14.58
N ARG A 213 -5.09 -2.68 14.89
CA ARG A 213 -5.72 -2.92 16.20
C ARG A 213 -4.73 -2.78 17.37
N VAL A 214 -3.49 -3.20 17.19
CA VAL A 214 -2.45 -2.97 18.23
C VAL A 214 -2.23 -1.48 18.46
N VAL A 215 -2.20 -0.68 17.39
CA VAL A 215 -2.13 0.79 17.51
C VAL A 215 -3.31 1.33 18.33
N GLU A 216 -4.54 0.87 18.09
CA GLU A 216 -5.72 1.26 18.87
C GLU A 216 -5.59 0.87 20.34
N VAL A 217 -5.13 -0.35 20.64
CA VAL A 217 -4.99 -0.85 22.02
C VAL A 217 -3.96 -0.03 22.79
N ILE A 218 -2.83 0.28 22.17
CA ILE A 218 -1.73 1.02 22.83
C ILE A 218 -2.09 2.49 23.00
N SER A 219 -2.69 3.12 21.98
CA SER A 219 -3.01 4.55 22.00
C SER A 219 -4.30 4.89 22.76
N GLY A 220 -5.22 3.94 22.85
CA GLY A 220 -6.58 4.18 23.33
C GLY A 220 -7.46 4.99 22.35
N GLN A 221 -6.99 5.21 21.13
CA GLN A 221 -7.68 5.95 20.07
C GLN A 221 -8.14 4.98 18.98
N ARG A 222 -9.19 5.34 18.23
CA ARG A 222 -9.52 4.69 16.98
C ARG A 222 -8.36 4.89 15.98
N LEU A 223 -8.08 3.89 15.13
CA LEU A 223 -6.94 3.96 14.20
C LEU A 223 -6.99 5.22 13.31
N GLY A 224 -8.15 5.55 12.76
CA GLY A 224 -8.32 6.74 11.92
C GLY A 224 -8.02 8.04 12.66
N ASP A 225 -8.43 8.15 13.91
CA ASP A 225 -8.15 9.34 14.74
C ASP A 225 -6.66 9.43 15.06
N PHE A 226 -6.02 8.31 15.41
CA PHE A 226 -4.56 8.27 15.63
C PHE A 226 -3.78 8.67 14.38
N LEU A 227 -4.14 8.13 13.21
CA LEU A 227 -3.48 8.49 11.94
C LEU A 227 -3.68 9.95 11.59
N HIS A 228 -4.90 10.49 11.80
CA HIS A 228 -5.19 11.90 11.58
C HIS A 228 -4.31 12.78 12.47
N ASP A 229 -4.33 12.56 13.78
CA ASP A 229 -3.65 13.43 14.74
C ASP A 229 -2.12 13.35 14.65
N ARG A 230 -1.60 12.16 14.37
CA ARG A 230 -0.17 11.89 14.45
C ARG A 230 0.56 11.90 13.11
N ILE A 231 -0.16 11.72 11.99
CA ILE A 231 0.45 11.64 10.64
C ILE A 231 -0.20 12.65 9.69
N PHE A 232 -1.52 12.59 9.50
CA PHE A 232 -2.15 13.36 8.43
C PHE A 232 -2.15 14.85 8.69
N ALA A 233 -2.62 15.30 9.86
CA ALA A 233 -2.64 16.71 10.21
C ALA A 233 -1.22 17.32 10.26
N PRO A 234 -0.22 16.67 10.91
CA PRO A 234 1.15 17.17 10.91
C PRO A 234 1.78 17.29 9.53
N LEU A 235 1.52 16.34 8.61
CA LEU A 235 2.05 16.37 7.23
C LEU A 235 1.18 17.23 6.29
N GLY A 236 0.01 17.70 6.73
CA GLY A 236 -0.94 18.45 5.90
C GLY A 236 -1.64 17.57 4.85
N MET A 237 -1.89 16.29 5.16
CA MET A 237 -2.60 15.33 4.31
C MET A 237 -4.12 15.42 4.57
N SER A 238 -4.75 16.52 4.14
CA SER A 238 -6.12 16.91 4.51
C SER A 238 -7.24 16.08 3.86
N ASP A 239 -6.91 15.29 2.85
CA ASP A 239 -7.86 14.48 2.09
C ASP A 239 -7.59 12.96 2.25
N THR A 240 -6.75 12.59 3.22
CA THR A 240 -6.45 11.19 3.53
C THR A 240 -7.25 10.74 4.75
N ALA A 241 -8.11 9.72 4.57
CA ALA A 241 -8.99 9.20 5.61
C ALA A 241 -9.51 7.80 5.27
N PHE A 242 -10.16 7.12 6.22
CA PHE A 242 -10.81 5.80 5.99
C PHE A 242 -12.16 5.90 5.25
N TYR A 243 -12.57 7.07 4.86
CA TYR A 243 -13.74 7.30 4.02
C TYR A 243 -13.65 8.65 3.31
N CYS A 244 -14.42 8.80 2.26
CA CYS A 244 -14.60 10.06 1.55
C CYS A 244 -15.94 10.66 1.99
N PRO A 245 -15.98 11.74 2.78
CA PRO A 245 -17.23 12.33 3.26
C PRO A 245 -18.05 12.91 2.10
N GLU A 246 -19.36 13.06 2.30
CA GLU A 246 -20.31 13.39 1.24
C GLU A 246 -19.99 14.73 0.54
N GLU A 247 -19.50 15.70 1.29
CA GLU A 247 -19.09 17.02 0.76
C GLU A 247 -17.86 16.96 -0.17
N LYS A 248 -17.13 15.81 -0.15
CA LYS A 248 -15.98 15.53 -1.03
C LYS A 248 -16.27 14.45 -2.07
N ALA A 249 -17.49 13.89 -2.08
CA ALA A 249 -17.84 12.73 -2.91
C ALA A 249 -17.73 13.00 -4.41
N ASP A 250 -17.93 14.24 -4.83
CA ASP A 250 -17.73 14.68 -6.22
C ASP A 250 -16.26 14.63 -6.65
N ARG A 251 -15.29 14.60 -5.73
CA ARG A 251 -13.86 14.46 -6.01
C ARG A 251 -13.41 13.00 -6.04
N LEU A 252 -14.23 12.06 -5.59
CA LEU A 252 -13.90 10.64 -5.57
C LEU A 252 -13.87 10.06 -6.99
N SER A 253 -12.73 9.46 -7.37
CA SER A 253 -12.57 8.78 -8.65
C SER A 253 -13.43 7.51 -8.72
N ALA A 254 -14.01 7.24 -9.87
CA ALA A 254 -14.73 6.00 -10.13
C ALA A 254 -13.79 4.80 -10.12
N LEU A 255 -14.26 3.67 -9.59
CA LEU A 255 -13.51 2.43 -9.58
C LEU A 255 -13.82 1.61 -10.82
N TYR A 256 -12.80 1.04 -11.45
CA TYR A 256 -12.91 0.21 -12.63
C TYR A 256 -12.38 -1.20 -12.40
N LEU A 257 -13.01 -2.16 -13.05
CA LEU A 257 -12.58 -3.55 -13.07
C LEU A 257 -12.07 -3.89 -14.47
N ALA A 258 -10.94 -4.56 -14.55
CA ALA A 258 -10.43 -5.08 -15.81
C ALA A 258 -11.29 -6.25 -16.30
N HIS A 259 -11.74 -6.21 -17.53
CA HIS A 259 -12.44 -7.35 -18.11
C HIS A 259 -11.50 -8.55 -18.23
N PRO A 260 -11.87 -9.76 -17.76
CA PRO A 260 -10.93 -10.89 -17.63
C PRO A 260 -10.22 -11.30 -18.93
N LYS A 261 -10.88 -11.16 -20.08
CA LYS A 261 -10.31 -11.57 -21.38
C LYS A 261 -9.68 -10.39 -22.13
N THR A 262 -10.37 -9.24 -22.20
CA THR A 262 -9.91 -8.10 -23.02
C THR A 262 -9.05 -7.13 -22.24
N ARG A 263 -9.02 -7.22 -20.91
CA ARG A 263 -8.37 -6.30 -19.97
C ARG A 263 -8.86 -4.84 -20.03
N LEU A 264 -9.92 -4.56 -20.80
CA LEU A 264 -10.52 -3.23 -20.87
C LEU A 264 -11.15 -2.83 -19.54
N ALA A 265 -11.00 -1.58 -19.17
CA ALA A 265 -11.58 -1.01 -17.95
C ALA A 265 -13.11 -0.91 -18.09
N ARG A 266 -13.84 -1.46 -17.12
CA ARG A 266 -15.30 -1.37 -16.99
C ARG A 266 -15.65 -0.84 -15.61
N ARG A 267 -16.66 0.02 -15.53
CA ARG A 267 -17.11 0.55 -14.24
C ARG A 267 -17.42 -0.56 -13.25
N GLY A 268 -16.88 -0.44 -12.05
CA GLY A 268 -16.93 -1.47 -11.00
C GLY A 268 -17.67 -1.02 -9.74
N ASP A 269 -18.86 -0.40 -9.88
CA ASP A 269 -19.61 0.17 -8.74
C ASP A 269 -19.91 -0.86 -7.64
N ALA A 270 -20.10 -2.13 -8.02
CA ALA A 270 -20.31 -3.21 -7.05
C ALA A 270 -19.07 -3.50 -6.17
N ALA A 271 -17.88 -3.08 -6.62
CA ALA A 271 -16.65 -3.18 -5.82
C ALA A 271 -16.47 -1.99 -4.87
N ASP A 272 -17.30 -0.94 -5.01
CA ASP A 272 -17.33 0.16 -4.06
C ASP A 272 -18.06 -0.28 -2.79
N ARG A 273 -17.30 -0.40 -1.72
CA ARG A 273 -17.77 -0.89 -0.42
C ARG A 273 -18.36 0.19 0.48
N GLY A 274 -18.87 1.27 -0.10
CA GLY A 274 -19.42 2.39 0.66
C GLY A 274 -18.30 3.28 1.21
N THR A 275 -17.31 3.54 0.37
CA THR A 275 -16.19 4.48 0.64
C THR A 275 -16.65 5.86 1.11
N ASN A 276 -17.90 6.23 0.86
CA ASN A 276 -18.52 7.48 1.30
C ASN A 276 -19.11 7.45 2.73
N LYS A 277 -18.92 6.37 3.46
CA LYS A 277 -19.41 6.22 4.84
C LYS A 277 -18.26 5.86 5.77
N LEU A 278 -18.28 6.45 6.97
CA LEU A 278 -17.37 6.06 8.03
C LEU A 278 -17.52 4.56 8.32
N PRO A 279 -16.49 3.72 8.13
CA PRO A 279 -16.59 2.30 8.40
C PRO A 279 -16.63 2.02 9.91
N ALA A 280 -17.18 0.88 10.33
CA ALA A 280 -17.08 0.46 11.73
C ALA A 280 -15.64 0.09 12.10
N ALA A 281 -14.91 -0.60 11.20
CA ALA A 281 -13.50 -0.93 11.36
C ALA A 281 -12.65 -0.08 10.40
N ASP A 282 -11.62 0.56 10.93
CA ASP A 282 -10.59 1.24 10.14
C ASP A 282 -9.56 0.22 9.66
N GLY A 283 -9.78 -0.35 8.47
CA GLY A 283 -8.92 -1.41 7.92
C GLY A 283 -7.49 -0.91 7.63
N GLY A 284 -6.56 -1.15 8.56
CA GLY A 284 -5.16 -0.71 8.45
C GLY A 284 -4.40 -1.33 7.28
N GLY A 285 -4.92 -2.42 6.73
CA GLY A 285 -4.36 -3.09 5.54
C GLY A 285 -4.85 -2.55 4.19
N GLY A 286 -5.86 -1.63 4.14
CA GLY A 286 -6.36 -1.22 2.83
C GLY A 286 -7.52 -0.25 2.78
N GLY A 287 -7.89 0.40 3.89
CA GLY A 287 -9.12 1.17 4.02
C GLY A 287 -9.04 2.64 3.60
N LEU A 288 -7.86 3.21 3.40
CA LEU A 288 -7.70 4.64 3.17
C LEU A 288 -8.07 5.06 1.74
N VAL A 289 -8.58 6.28 1.65
CA VAL A 289 -8.56 7.12 0.45
C VAL A 289 -7.52 8.21 0.62
N SER A 290 -6.99 8.75 -0.49
CA SER A 290 -6.00 9.83 -0.48
C SER A 290 -5.98 10.57 -1.82
N THR A 291 -5.27 11.68 -1.88
CA THR A 291 -4.97 12.43 -3.10
C THR A 291 -3.51 12.28 -3.50
N MET A 292 -3.16 12.70 -4.72
CA MET A 292 -1.77 12.75 -5.17
C MET A 292 -0.91 13.63 -4.26
N PRO A 293 -1.29 14.90 -3.95
CA PRO A 293 -0.50 15.75 -3.08
C PRO A 293 -0.27 15.19 -1.68
N ASP A 294 -1.30 14.59 -1.07
CA ASP A 294 -1.20 14.01 0.26
C ASP A 294 -0.20 12.84 0.28
N TYR A 295 -0.31 11.92 -0.69
CA TYR A 295 0.56 10.76 -0.69
C TYR A 295 2.02 11.11 -1.08
N VAL A 296 2.23 12.13 -1.91
CA VAL A 296 3.57 12.67 -2.20
C VAL A 296 4.24 13.17 -0.92
N ARG A 297 3.52 13.87 -0.03
CA ARG A 297 4.06 14.31 1.26
C ARG A 297 4.49 13.14 2.14
N PHE A 298 3.69 12.07 2.17
CA PHE A 298 4.03 10.86 2.91
C PHE A 298 5.27 10.17 2.32
N ALA A 299 5.34 10.01 1.00
CA ALA A 299 6.50 9.43 0.32
C ALA A 299 7.78 10.25 0.56
N GLU A 300 7.67 11.58 0.50
CA GLU A 300 8.79 12.49 0.79
C GLU A 300 9.22 12.45 2.26
N MET A 301 8.28 12.32 3.20
CA MET A 301 8.61 12.09 4.61
C MET A 301 9.49 10.84 4.77
N LEU A 302 9.14 9.75 4.09
CA LEU A 302 9.96 8.53 4.11
C LEU A 302 11.33 8.74 3.45
N ARG A 303 11.39 9.38 2.25
CA ARG A 303 12.66 9.68 1.56
C ARG A 303 13.60 10.50 2.44
N ARG A 304 13.07 11.49 3.15
CA ARG A 304 13.84 12.36 4.07
C ARG A 304 14.12 11.71 5.42
N GLY A 305 13.98 10.40 5.56
CA GLY A 305 14.25 9.70 6.81
C GLY A 305 13.36 10.14 7.96
N GLY A 306 12.05 10.21 7.71
CA GLY A 306 11.02 10.43 8.74
C GLY A 306 10.68 11.89 9.01
N GLU A 307 11.11 12.83 8.17
CA GLU A 307 10.85 14.26 8.33
C GLU A 307 10.30 14.89 7.06
N PHE A 308 9.33 15.79 7.18
CA PHE A 308 8.85 16.61 6.08
C PHE A 308 8.41 17.99 6.58
N ASN A 309 8.91 19.06 5.92
CA ASN A 309 8.58 20.47 6.22
C ASN A 309 8.70 20.86 7.70
N GLY A 310 9.74 20.37 8.38
CA GLY A 310 9.99 20.65 9.80
C GLY A 310 9.24 19.76 10.77
N VAL A 311 8.40 18.84 10.28
CA VAL A 311 7.69 17.84 11.08
C VAL A 311 8.43 16.52 11.02
N ARG A 312 8.90 16.02 12.16
CA ARG A 312 9.54 14.71 12.28
C ARG A 312 8.57 13.70 12.90
N LEU A 313 8.24 12.65 12.15
CA LEU A 313 7.41 11.55 12.61
C LEU A 313 8.24 10.38 13.15
N LEU A 314 9.37 10.09 12.50
CA LEU A 314 10.28 9.01 12.85
C LEU A 314 11.74 9.48 12.79
N SER A 315 12.62 8.78 13.47
CA SER A 315 14.05 8.96 13.30
C SER A 315 14.51 8.41 11.93
N SER A 316 15.58 8.97 11.38
CA SER A 316 16.14 8.47 10.12
C SER A 316 16.60 7.01 10.21
N ARG A 317 17.01 6.58 11.40
CA ARG A 317 17.43 5.20 11.65
C ARG A 317 16.23 4.24 11.65
N THR A 318 15.10 4.66 12.17
CA THR A 318 13.87 3.87 12.12
C THR A 318 13.37 3.69 10.69
N VAL A 319 13.36 4.76 9.88
CA VAL A 319 12.97 4.62 8.46
C VAL A 319 13.93 3.69 7.72
N GLN A 320 15.24 3.84 7.92
CA GLN A 320 16.24 2.95 7.34
C GLN A 320 16.04 1.50 7.79
N TYR A 321 15.71 1.28 9.06
CA TYR A 321 15.42 -0.04 9.63
C TYR A 321 14.15 -0.62 9.01
N MET A 322 13.07 0.15 8.90
CA MET A 322 11.84 -0.26 8.21
C MET A 322 12.07 -0.67 6.76
N ALA A 323 12.92 0.07 6.04
CA ALA A 323 13.27 -0.17 4.64
C ALA A 323 14.37 -1.22 4.44
N SER A 324 14.77 -1.95 5.49
CA SER A 324 15.69 -3.08 5.39
C SER A 324 14.92 -4.38 5.20
N ASN A 325 15.54 -5.42 4.62
CA ASN A 325 14.92 -6.74 4.51
C ASN A 325 14.86 -7.42 5.89
N HIS A 326 13.66 -7.73 6.35
CA HIS A 326 13.39 -8.40 7.62
C HIS A 326 13.07 -9.89 7.47
N LEU A 327 13.12 -10.44 6.26
CA LEU A 327 12.92 -11.87 6.07
C LEU A 327 14.11 -12.66 6.65
N PRO A 328 13.88 -13.74 7.40
CA PRO A 328 14.93 -14.57 7.94
C PRO A 328 15.93 -15.04 6.88
N GLY A 329 17.22 -14.99 7.19
CA GLY A 329 18.29 -15.34 6.25
C GLY A 329 18.59 -14.28 5.18
N ASN A 330 17.93 -13.13 5.22
CA ASN A 330 18.06 -12.05 4.21
C ASN A 330 17.73 -12.52 2.79
N VAL A 331 16.83 -13.50 2.67
CA VAL A 331 16.39 -14.07 1.39
C VAL A 331 15.33 -13.19 0.74
N ASP A 332 15.02 -13.45 -0.53
CA ASP A 332 13.91 -12.81 -1.23
C ASP A 332 12.58 -13.57 -1.04
N LEU A 333 11.51 -13.02 -1.62
CA LEU A 333 10.16 -13.60 -1.50
C LEU A 333 10.00 -14.90 -2.28
N THR A 334 10.88 -15.25 -3.24
CA THR A 334 10.83 -16.54 -3.93
C THR A 334 11.23 -17.70 -3.03
N GLU A 335 12.14 -17.44 -2.10
CA GLU A 335 12.60 -18.47 -1.14
C GLU A 335 11.69 -18.57 0.08
N TYR A 336 11.12 -17.45 0.54
CA TYR A 336 10.38 -17.40 1.79
C TYR A 336 8.86 -17.26 1.62
N GLY A 337 8.41 -16.82 0.43
CA GLY A 337 7.01 -16.54 0.13
C GLY A 337 6.31 -17.69 -0.60
N ARG A 338 4.99 -17.61 -0.59
CA ARG A 338 4.15 -18.42 -1.46
C ARG A 338 3.93 -17.68 -2.76
N PRO A 339 3.99 -18.32 -3.95
CA PRO A 339 3.84 -17.66 -5.25
C PRO A 339 2.37 -17.27 -5.50
N LEU A 340 1.83 -16.41 -4.66
CA LEU A 340 0.46 -15.91 -4.69
C LEU A 340 0.43 -14.42 -5.05
N HIS A 341 -0.77 -13.89 -5.24
CA HIS A 341 -0.93 -12.45 -5.46
C HIS A 341 -0.35 -11.64 -4.30
N ALA A 342 0.51 -10.68 -4.64
CA ALA A 342 0.96 -9.61 -3.78
C ALA A 342 1.04 -8.30 -4.58
N GLU A 343 1.23 -7.18 -3.90
CA GLU A 343 1.40 -5.88 -4.58
C GLU A 343 2.86 -5.63 -5.00
N THR A 344 3.64 -6.69 -5.18
CA THR A 344 5.05 -6.65 -5.57
C THR A 344 5.43 -7.90 -6.35
N ASP A 345 6.56 -7.85 -7.04
CA ASP A 345 7.23 -9.03 -7.59
C ASP A 345 7.91 -9.81 -6.47
N TYR A 346 8.37 -11.04 -6.75
CA TYR A 346 9.01 -11.91 -5.76
C TYR A 346 10.52 -12.02 -6.01
N ASP A 347 10.93 -12.20 -7.28
CA ASP A 347 12.34 -12.33 -7.65
C ASP A 347 13.14 -11.08 -7.27
N GLY A 348 14.17 -11.23 -6.45
CA GLY A 348 15.04 -10.14 -6.03
C GLY A 348 14.39 -9.10 -5.11
N VAL A 349 13.23 -9.42 -4.54
CA VAL A 349 12.49 -8.52 -3.63
C VAL A 349 12.37 -9.16 -2.26
N GLY A 350 12.83 -8.46 -1.23
CA GLY A 350 12.61 -8.76 0.18
C GLY A 350 11.45 -7.97 0.76
N PHE A 351 11.26 -8.07 2.08
CA PHE A 351 10.19 -7.40 2.77
C PHE A 351 10.68 -6.71 4.06
N GLY A 352 10.42 -5.42 4.13
CA GLY A 352 10.70 -4.59 5.30
C GLY A 352 9.52 -4.56 6.27
N LEU A 353 9.48 -3.54 7.13
CA LEU A 353 8.36 -3.35 8.06
C LEU A 353 7.22 -2.60 7.35
N GLY A 354 6.34 -3.35 6.69
CA GLY A 354 5.13 -2.86 6.02
C GLY A 354 5.28 -2.49 4.55
N MET A 355 6.43 -2.75 3.91
CA MET A 355 6.69 -2.45 2.49
C MET A 355 7.72 -3.40 1.89
N SER A 356 7.72 -3.56 0.56
CA SER A 356 8.74 -4.32 -0.17
C SER A 356 10.03 -3.55 -0.29
N VAL A 357 11.16 -4.27 -0.41
CA VAL A 357 12.50 -3.73 -0.58
C VAL A 357 13.20 -4.46 -1.72
N THR A 358 13.78 -3.76 -2.67
CA THR A 358 14.56 -4.36 -3.75
C THR A 358 15.91 -4.83 -3.23
N LEU A 359 16.20 -6.12 -3.38
CA LEU A 359 17.48 -6.74 -3.01
C LEU A 359 18.41 -6.89 -4.21
N ASP A 360 17.84 -7.24 -5.36
CA ASP A 360 18.59 -7.47 -6.60
C ASP A 360 17.80 -6.95 -7.83
N PRO A 361 18.16 -5.78 -8.35
CA PRO A 361 17.53 -5.23 -9.56
C PRO A 361 17.69 -6.12 -10.81
N VAL A 362 18.75 -6.93 -10.88
CA VAL A 362 18.95 -7.86 -11.99
C VAL A 362 17.95 -9.03 -11.92
N ALA A 363 17.68 -9.53 -10.72
CA ALA A 363 16.67 -10.56 -10.52
C ALA A 363 15.27 -10.02 -10.80
N THR A 364 14.92 -8.79 -10.39
CA THR A 364 13.61 -8.17 -10.69
C THR A 364 13.39 -7.88 -12.18
N LYS A 365 14.42 -7.95 -13.03
CA LYS A 365 14.39 -7.56 -14.45
C LYS A 365 13.97 -6.10 -14.67
N THR A 366 14.15 -5.24 -13.68
CA THR A 366 13.72 -3.84 -13.72
C THR A 366 14.85 -2.95 -13.20
N ALA A 367 15.20 -1.90 -13.93
CA ALA A 367 16.17 -0.93 -13.47
C ALA A 367 15.70 -0.27 -12.18
N GLY A 368 16.62 -0.08 -11.24
CA GLY A 368 16.39 0.51 -9.93
C GLY A 368 17.59 0.29 -9.03
N SER A 369 17.51 0.73 -7.81
CA SER A 369 18.59 0.61 -6.83
C SER A 369 18.34 -0.52 -5.83
N VAL A 370 19.41 -1.13 -5.34
CA VAL A 370 19.33 -1.96 -4.14
C VAL A 370 18.88 -1.09 -2.98
N GLY A 371 17.83 -1.51 -2.26
CA GLY A 371 17.28 -0.76 -1.15
C GLY A 371 16.18 0.23 -1.54
N ASP A 372 15.78 0.33 -2.82
CA ASP A 372 14.54 1.03 -3.13
C ASP A 372 13.36 0.25 -2.53
N PHE A 373 12.37 0.99 -2.03
CA PHE A 373 11.25 0.42 -1.31
C PHE A 373 9.93 1.10 -1.69
N GLY A 374 8.82 0.41 -1.46
CA GLY A 374 7.51 0.95 -1.77
C GLY A 374 6.42 -0.10 -1.61
N TRP A 375 5.20 0.26 -1.99
CA TRP A 375 4.06 -0.64 -2.01
C TRP A 375 3.00 -0.19 -2.99
N GLY A 376 2.12 -1.09 -3.36
CA GLY A 376 1.02 -0.79 -4.27
C GLY A 376 -0.37 -1.04 -3.66
N GLY A 377 -1.39 -0.58 -4.37
CA GLY A 377 -2.79 -0.80 -4.03
C GLY A 377 -3.52 -1.65 -5.07
N ALA A 378 -4.55 -2.37 -4.63
CA ALA A 378 -5.34 -3.28 -5.47
C ALA A 378 -5.98 -2.61 -6.70
N ALA A 379 -6.17 -1.29 -6.67
CA ALA A 379 -6.62 -0.50 -7.82
C ALA A 379 -5.47 0.02 -8.70
N SER A 380 -4.32 -0.64 -8.69
CA SER A 380 -3.12 -0.33 -9.49
C SER A 380 -2.42 0.98 -9.09
N THR A 381 -2.74 1.55 -7.94
CA THR A 381 -1.96 2.65 -7.35
C THR A 381 -0.59 2.13 -6.89
N TRP A 382 0.41 3.02 -6.84
CA TRP A 382 1.75 2.64 -6.43
C TRP A 382 2.57 3.84 -5.97
N PHE A 383 3.49 3.61 -5.03
CA PHE A 383 4.57 4.54 -4.73
C PHE A 383 5.90 3.81 -4.58
N MET A 384 6.96 4.51 -4.79
CA MET A 384 8.34 4.05 -4.62
C MET A 384 9.19 5.19 -4.04
N VAL A 385 10.11 4.82 -3.18
CA VAL A 385 11.21 5.66 -2.71
C VAL A 385 12.52 4.95 -3.11
N ASP A 386 13.35 5.63 -3.84
CA ASP A 386 14.72 5.20 -4.14
C ASP A 386 15.71 6.11 -3.38
N PRO A 387 16.28 5.65 -2.26
CA PRO A 387 17.16 6.47 -1.45
C PRO A 387 18.56 6.64 -2.06
N VAL A 388 18.93 5.83 -3.06
CA VAL A 388 20.23 5.92 -3.75
C VAL A 388 20.19 7.03 -4.78
N GLU A 389 19.12 7.06 -5.58
CA GLU A 389 18.92 8.07 -6.63
C GLU A 389 18.17 9.30 -6.10
N ASP A 390 17.81 9.30 -4.81
CA ASP A 390 17.07 10.37 -4.14
C ASP A 390 15.71 10.68 -4.80
N ILE A 391 15.01 9.62 -5.26
CA ILE A 391 13.76 9.70 -6.03
C ILE A 391 12.55 9.29 -5.18
N THR A 392 11.42 9.99 -5.37
CA THR A 392 10.08 9.49 -5.06
C THR A 392 9.23 9.44 -6.33
N LEU A 393 8.42 8.40 -6.41
CA LEU A 393 7.41 8.24 -7.45
C LEU A 393 6.08 7.91 -6.78
N THR A 394 5.02 8.60 -7.18
CA THR A 394 3.63 8.28 -6.78
C THR A 394 2.77 8.19 -8.04
N PHE A 395 2.04 7.08 -8.17
CA PHE A 395 1.14 6.81 -9.30
C PHE A 395 -0.26 6.50 -8.81
N MET A 396 -1.24 7.21 -9.33
CA MET A 396 -2.66 7.06 -9.00
C MET A 396 -3.49 6.70 -10.22
N THR A 397 -4.28 5.65 -10.08
CA THR A 397 -5.32 5.21 -11.01
C THR A 397 -6.35 4.38 -10.26
N GLN A 398 -7.42 3.91 -10.90
CA GLN A 398 -8.45 3.12 -10.24
C GLN A 398 -8.87 1.91 -11.08
N LEU A 399 -7.91 1.03 -11.39
CA LEU A 399 -8.15 -0.24 -12.11
C LEU A 399 -7.83 -1.45 -11.24
N MET A 400 -8.82 -2.31 -10.97
CA MET A 400 -8.67 -3.60 -10.30
C MET A 400 -8.78 -4.78 -11.29
N PRO A 401 -8.11 -5.90 -11.00
CA PRO A 401 -7.07 -6.04 -10.00
C PRO A 401 -5.75 -5.40 -10.43
N SER A 402 -4.91 -5.06 -9.48
CA SER A 402 -3.50 -4.70 -9.76
C SER A 402 -2.78 -5.87 -10.42
N GLY A 403 -1.73 -5.58 -11.19
CA GLY A 403 -1.03 -6.60 -11.98
C GLY A 403 -1.73 -6.96 -13.30
N THR A 404 -2.92 -6.41 -13.60
CA THR A 404 -3.55 -6.56 -14.92
C THR A 404 -2.63 -6.07 -16.04
N HIS A 405 -1.95 -4.96 -15.81
CA HIS A 405 -0.93 -4.40 -16.69
C HIS A 405 0.36 -4.15 -15.91
N PRO A 406 1.54 -4.19 -16.53
CA PRO A 406 2.83 -4.05 -15.86
C PRO A 406 3.19 -2.58 -15.58
N PHE A 407 2.28 -1.82 -14.93
CA PHE A 407 2.49 -0.39 -14.70
C PHE A 407 3.74 -0.11 -13.87
N ARG A 408 3.94 -0.87 -12.79
CA ARG A 408 5.01 -0.61 -11.81
C ARG A 408 6.40 -0.79 -12.41
N SER A 409 6.63 -1.92 -13.08
CA SER A 409 7.91 -2.18 -13.75
C SER A 409 8.18 -1.18 -14.89
N GLN A 410 7.15 -0.83 -15.67
CA GLN A 410 7.29 0.18 -16.71
C GLN A 410 7.58 1.57 -16.16
N LEU A 411 6.88 1.99 -15.08
CA LEU A 411 7.15 3.28 -14.42
C LEU A 411 8.57 3.32 -13.87
N LYS A 412 8.98 2.27 -13.15
CA LYS A 412 10.35 2.17 -12.61
C LYS A 412 11.39 2.28 -13.71
N GLN A 413 11.23 1.52 -14.82
CA GLN A 413 12.09 1.59 -15.99
C GLN A 413 12.12 2.99 -16.61
N LEU A 414 10.94 3.61 -16.80
CA LEU A 414 10.82 4.90 -17.47
C LEU A 414 11.32 6.08 -16.62
N VAL A 415 11.29 5.97 -15.30
CA VAL A 415 11.87 6.96 -14.41
C VAL A 415 13.41 6.84 -14.40
N HIS A 416 13.95 5.64 -14.17
CA HIS A 416 15.40 5.46 -14.10
C HIS A 416 16.11 5.75 -15.43
N GLN A 417 15.48 5.47 -16.60
CA GLN A 417 16.08 5.82 -17.89
C GLN A 417 16.16 7.34 -18.14
N ALA A 418 15.47 8.14 -17.31
CA ALA A 418 15.53 9.59 -17.43
C ALA A 418 16.69 10.23 -16.66
N LEU A 419 17.41 9.49 -15.81
CA LEU A 419 18.63 9.93 -15.15
C LEU A 419 19.73 10.16 -16.19
N ILE A 420 20.47 11.27 -16.02
CA ILE A 420 21.53 11.75 -16.96
C ILE A 420 22.81 12.19 -16.27
N ASP A 421 22.93 12.05 -14.95
CA ASP A 421 24.10 12.33 -14.13
C ASP A 421 24.88 11.08 -13.75
#